data_587780fd1b52923ef6792db965491abc
#
_entry.id   587780fd1b52923ef6792db965491abc
#
_cell.length_a   1.000
_cell.length_b   1.000
_cell.length_c   1.000
_cell.angle_alpha   90.00
_cell.angle_beta   90.00
_cell.angle_gamma   90.00
#
_symmetry.space_group_name_H-M   'P 1'
#
loop_
_entity.id
_entity.type
_entity.pdbx_description
1 polymer ?
#
loop_
_entity_poly.entity_id
_entity_poly.type
_entity_poly.pdbx_seq_one_letter_code
_entity_poly.pdbx_strand_id
1 'polypeptide(L)'
;WRMVLMGETEAIFASQTFTLCSACYTCTLRCPRGLPLTEAMHDLKQLAYRGRMARYKPSTAFYGHFMDTIRRHGRIRETEFISRYFMTMTPSKPLLPLGYTGLGLRLLRKGKMAIEYPFAAPGKRSLEKVFQKAESMEASE
;
A
#
# COMPACT_ATOMS: atom_id res chain seq x y z
N TRP A 1 19.38 -8.43 8.48
CA TRP A 1 19.13 -9.87 8.76
C TRP A 1 19.60 -10.28 10.16
N ARG A 2 20.70 -9.75 10.70
CA ARG A 2 21.12 -10.06 12.08
C ARG A 2 20.00 -9.79 13.10
N MET A 3 19.31 -8.66 13.01
CA MET A 3 18.18 -8.32 13.89
C MET A 3 17.04 -9.35 13.79
N VAL A 4 16.77 -9.88 12.58
CA VAL A 4 15.75 -10.91 12.39
C VAL A 4 16.15 -12.21 13.09
N LEU A 5 17.41 -12.62 12.94
CA LEU A 5 17.95 -13.81 13.60
C LEU A 5 17.99 -13.68 15.13
N MET A 6 18.17 -12.46 15.63
CA MET A 6 18.22 -12.16 17.08
C MET A 6 16.84 -11.92 17.68
N GLY A 7 15.77 -11.84 16.83
CA GLY A 7 14.41 -11.58 17.29
C GLY A 7 14.17 -10.15 17.77
N GLU A 8 15.03 -9.19 17.36
CA GLU A 8 14.92 -7.75 17.74
C GLU A 8 13.76 -7.07 16.99
N THR A 9 12.54 -7.44 17.31
CA THR A 9 11.33 -6.97 16.62
C THR A 9 11.19 -5.45 16.62
N GLU A 10 11.45 -4.79 17.74
CA GLU A 10 11.35 -3.33 17.84
C GLU A 10 12.35 -2.62 16.91
N ALA A 11 13.60 -3.06 16.89
CA ALA A 11 14.63 -2.50 16.02
C ALA A 11 14.32 -2.72 14.54
N ILE A 12 13.81 -3.91 14.17
CA ILE A 12 13.39 -4.24 12.82
C ILE A 12 12.29 -3.29 12.36
N PHE A 13 11.23 -3.15 13.15
CA PHE A 13 10.09 -2.31 12.80
C PHE A 13 10.35 -0.80 13.01
N ALA A 14 11.41 -0.42 13.72
CA ALA A 14 11.91 0.94 13.74
C ALA A 14 12.67 1.31 12.46
N SER A 15 13.24 0.33 11.74
CA SER A 15 13.96 0.55 10.48
C SER A 15 13.00 0.81 9.32
N GLN A 16 13.48 1.55 8.30
CA GLN A 16 12.71 1.76 7.05
C GLN A 16 13.07 0.75 5.96
N THR A 17 14.05 -0.11 6.19
CA THR A 17 14.65 -0.97 5.16
C THR A 17 13.64 -1.87 4.46
N PHE A 18 12.77 -2.54 5.21
CA PHE A 18 11.79 -3.43 4.62
C PHE A 18 10.63 -2.69 3.93
N THR A 19 10.28 -1.46 4.39
CA THR A 19 9.25 -0.65 3.73
C THR A 19 9.70 -0.09 2.38
N LEU A 20 11.01 0.19 2.25
CA LEU A 20 11.61 0.67 1.00
C LEU A 20 11.85 -0.44 -0.03
N CYS A 21 11.72 -1.70 0.36
CA CYS A 21 11.89 -2.83 -0.54
C CYS A 21 10.83 -2.79 -1.65
N SER A 22 11.29 -2.72 -2.91
CA SER A 22 10.45 -2.72 -4.12
C SER A 22 10.23 -4.12 -4.72
N ALA A 23 10.58 -5.18 -3.99
CA ALA A 23 10.51 -6.57 -4.46
C ALA A 23 11.24 -6.83 -5.80
N CYS A 24 12.37 -6.16 -6.01
CA CYS A 24 13.15 -6.31 -7.25
C CYS A 24 13.96 -7.62 -7.35
N TYR A 25 13.88 -8.50 -6.35
CA TYR A 25 14.55 -9.80 -6.27
C TYR A 25 16.10 -9.79 -6.35
N THR A 26 16.74 -8.65 -6.50
CA THR A 26 18.19 -8.55 -6.66
C THR A 26 18.95 -9.19 -5.49
N CYS A 27 18.47 -9.01 -4.25
CA CYS A 27 19.10 -9.60 -3.06
C CYS A 27 18.99 -11.12 -3.03
N THR A 28 17.85 -11.70 -3.43
CA THR A 28 17.64 -13.15 -3.54
C THR A 28 18.53 -13.75 -4.63
N LEU A 29 18.56 -13.13 -5.83
CA LEU A 29 19.34 -13.63 -6.96
C LEU A 29 20.87 -13.55 -6.74
N ARG A 30 21.33 -12.55 -5.99
CA ARG A 30 22.74 -12.38 -5.67
C ARG A 30 23.21 -13.11 -4.42
N CYS A 31 22.31 -13.74 -3.69
CA CYS A 31 22.64 -14.43 -2.46
C CYS A 31 23.43 -15.74 -2.77
N PRO A 32 24.71 -15.87 -2.36
CA PRO A 32 25.50 -17.08 -2.63
C PRO A 32 24.97 -18.31 -1.87
N ARG A 33 24.12 -18.09 -0.87
CA ARG A 33 23.50 -19.15 -0.05
C ARG A 33 22.10 -19.54 -0.53
N GLY A 34 21.59 -18.92 -1.60
CA GLY A 34 20.22 -19.19 -2.12
C GLY A 34 19.09 -18.84 -1.17
N LEU A 35 19.28 -17.87 -0.25
CA LEU A 35 18.27 -17.51 0.73
C LEU A 35 17.14 -16.70 0.08
N PRO A 36 15.86 -16.96 0.41
CA PRO A 36 14.69 -16.27 -0.10
C PRO A 36 14.50 -14.88 0.58
N LEU A 37 15.46 -13.97 0.37
CA LEU A 37 15.52 -12.68 1.08
C LEU A 37 14.35 -11.76 0.74
N THR A 38 13.82 -11.83 -0.49
CA THR A 38 12.69 -11.00 -0.93
C THR A 38 11.40 -11.45 -0.26
N GLU A 39 11.18 -12.75 -0.16
CA GLU A 39 10.04 -13.36 0.52
C GLU A 39 10.03 -12.96 2.00
N ALA A 40 11.17 -13.10 2.68
CA ALA A 40 11.29 -12.69 4.09
C ALA A 40 11.06 -11.18 4.29
N MET A 41 11.44 -10.32 3.31
CA MET A 41 11.08 -8.89 3.34
C MET A 41 9.56 -8.68 3.16
N HIS A 42 8.92 -9.50 2.35
CA HIS A 42 7.47 -9.48 2.15
C HIS A 42 6.73 -9.87 3.43
N ASP A 43 7.18 -10.93 4.09
CA ASP A 43 6.61 -11.40 5.37
C ASP A 43 6.72 -10.35 6.47
N LEU A 44 7.86 -9.65 6.57
CA LEU A 44 8.03 -8.53 7.50
C LEU A 44 7.04 -7.39 7.22
N LYS A 45 6.76 -7.08 5.95
CA LYS A 45 5.72 -6.11 5.59
C LYS A 45 4.33 -6.57 5.99
N GLN A 46 4.00 -7.85 5.79
CA GLN A 46 2.72 -8.41 6.20
C GLN A 46 2.55 -8.38 7.72
N LEU A 47 3.58 -8.73 8.48
CA LEU A 47 3.56 -8.65 9.94
C LEU A 47 3.32 -7.21 10.42
N ALA A 48 4.00 -6.22 9.83
CA ALA A 48 3.78 -4.81 10.15
C ALA A 48 2.35 -4.35 9.82
N TYR A 49 1.79 -4.84 8.71
CA TYR A 49 0.43 -4.56 8.30
C TYR A 49 -0.60 -5.19 9.26
N ARG A 50 -0.48 -6.48 9.56
CA ARG A 50 -1.35 -7.22 10.48
C ARG A 50 -1.28 -6.64 11.90
N GLY A 51 -0.08 -6.25 12.35
CA GLY A 51 0.17 -5.60 13.64
C GLY A 51 -0.38 -4.18 13.75
N ARG A 52 -0.96 -3.60 12.67
CA ARG A 52 -1.50 -2.23 12.61
C ARG A 52 -0.58 -1.17 13.19
N MET A 53 0.72 -1.30 12.97
CA MET A 53 1.72 -0.40 13.54
C MET A 53 1.49 1.04 13.10
N ALA A 54 1.32 1.95 14.05
CA ALA A 54 0.98 3.36 13.80
C ALA A 54 1.96 4.07 12.85
N ARG A 55 3.25 3.71 12.92
CA ARG A 55 4.32 4.25 12.08
C ARG A 55 4.08 4.00 10.58
N TYR A 56 3.47 2.87 10.22
CA TYR A 56 3.22 2.48 8.83
C TYR A 56 1.81 2.81 8.35
N LYS A 57 1.01 3.45 9.19
CA LYS A 57 -0.37 3.85 8.86
C LYS A 57 -0.49 4.57 7.50
N PRO A 58 0.41 5.52 7.12
CA PRO A 58 0.31 6.17 5.81
C PRO A 58 0.48 5.20 4.65
N SER A 59 1.47 4.30 4.73
CA SER A 59 1.73 3.29 3.67
C SER A 59 0.62 2.25 3.60
N THR A 60 0.17 1.75 4.74
CA THR A 60 -0.96 0.79 4.82
C THR A 60 -2.24 1.39 4.28
N ALA A 61 -2.55 2.64 4.64
CA ALA A 61 -3.73 3.33 4.12
C ALA A 61 -3.63 3.57 2.60
N PHE A 62 -2.43 3.94 2.11
CA PHE A 62 -2.20 4.11 0.68
C PHE A 62 -2.49 2.82 -0.10
N TYR A 63 -1.86 1.71 0.28
CA TYR A 63 -2.07 0.44 -0.40
C TYR A 63 -3.51 -0.10 -0.23
N GLY A 64 -4.11 0.07 0.94
CA GLY A 64 -5.48 -0.33 1.20
C GLY A 64 -6.47 0.39 0.27
N HIS A 65 -6.40 1.71 0.18
CA HIS A 65 -7.27 2.48 -0.72
C HIS A 65 -6.97 2.24 -2.20
N PHE A 66 -5.68 2.00 -2.55
CA PHE A 66 -5.29 1.63 -3.90
C PHE A 66 -5.97 0.32 -4.33
N MET A 67 -5.85 -0.72 -3.51
CA MET A 67 -6.46 -2.04 -3.78
C MET A 67 -7.99 -1.98 -3.75
N ASP A 68 -8.60 -1.23 -2.81
CA ASP A 68 -10.06 -1.05 -2.76
C ASP A 68 -10.59 -0.41 -4.04
N THR A 69 -9.90 0.59 -4.58
CA THR A 69 -10.30 1.24 -5.83
C THR A 69 -10.25 0.26 -7.01
N ILE A 70 -9.20 -0.58 -7.09
CA ILE A 70 -9.09 -1.61 -8.13
C ILE A 70 -10.16 -2.69 -7.95
N ARG A 71 -10.39 -3.15 -6.73
CA ARG A 71 -11.43 -4.14 -6.39
C ARG A 71 -12.81 -3.68 -6.88
N ARG A 72 -13.17 -2.42 -6.63
CA ARG A 72 -14.48 -1.85 -6.92
C ARG A 72 -14.68 -1.49 -8.40
N HIS A 73 -13.65 -1.00 -9.08
CA HIS A 73 -13.78 -0.45 -10.42
C HIS A 73 -13.00 -1.21 -11.50
N GLY A 74 -12.19 -2.21 -11.14
CA GLY A 74 -11.31 -2.94 -12.05
C GLY A 74 -10.13 -2.10 -12.58
N ARG A 75 -10.02 -0.84 -12.12
CA ARG A 75 -8.93 0.09 -12.43
C ARG A 75 -8.77 1.09 -11.31
N ILE A 76 -7.64 1.76 -11.27
CA ILE A 76 -7.47 2.90 -10.35
C ILE A 76 -8.34 4.08 -10.82
N ARG A 77 -8.98 4.75 -9.87
CA ARG A 77 -9.65 6.05 -10.04
C ARG A 77 -8.96 7.05 -9.14
N GLU A 78 -8.13 7.90 -9.74
CA GLU A 78 -7.20 8.78 -9.01
C GLU A 78 -7.91 9.71 -8.03
N THR A 79 -9.02 10.30 -8.43
CA THR A 79 -9.78 11.22 -7.56
C THR A 79 -10.41 10.53 -6.37
N GLU A 80 -10.99 9.34 -6.55
CA GLU A 80 -11.55 8.54 -5.45
C GLU A 80 -10.44 8.08 -4.50
N PHE A 81 -9.36 7.54 -5.05
CA PHE A 81 -8.21 7.07 -4.29
C PHE A 81 -7.60 8.18 -3.43
N ILE A 82 -7.30 9.34 -4.05
CA ILE A 82 -6.68 10.48 -3.36
C ILE A 82 -7.64 11.03 -2.28
N SER A 83 -8.91 11.19 -2.59
CA SER A 83 -9.90 11.70 -1.64
C SER A 83 -10.02 10.80 -0.41
N ARG A 84 -10.14 9.49 -0.59
CA ARG A 84 -10.21 8.50 0.51
C ARG A 84 -8.93 8.48 1.33
N TYR A 85 -7.78 8.52 0.67
CA TYR A 85 -6.48 8.57 1.35
C TYR A 85 -6.36 9.81 2.25
N PHE A 86 -6.67 10.99 1.72
CA PHE A 86 -6.62 12.22 2.51
C PHE A 86 -7.65 12.21 3.64
N MET A 87 -8.86 11.73 3.43
CA MET A 87 -9.86 11.61 4.51
C MET A 87 -9.35 10.72 5.65
N THR A 88 -8.66 9.63 5.34
CA THR A 88 -8.07 8.74 6.35
C THR A 88 -6.91 9.38 7.10
N MET A 89 -6.12 10.25 6.43
CA MET A 89 -4.96 10.90 7.02
C MET A 89 -5.27 12.21 7.74
N THR A 90 -6.36 12.89 7.40
CA THR A 90 -6.74 14.19 7.97
C THR A 90 -6.79 14.20 9.51
N PRO A 91 -7.34 13.18 10.21
CA PRO A 91 -7.33 13.17 11.68
C PRO A 91 -5.95 13.20 12.30
N SER A 92 -4.94 12.65 11.60
CA SER A 92 -3.56 12.59 12.08
C SER A 92 -2.70 13.76 11.58
N LYS A 93 -3.03 14.31 10.40
CA LYS A 93 -2.28 15.39 9.73
C LYS A 93 -3.24 16.31 8.95
N PRO A 94 -3.92 17.24 9.62
CA PRO A 94 -4.97 18.06 8.98
C PRO A 94 -4.46 18.96 7.85
N LEU A 95 -3.19 19.36 7.89
CA LEU A 95 -2.57 20.22 6.86
C LEU A 95 -2.01 19.43 5.65
N LEU A 96 -2.06 18.11 5.68
CA LEU A 96 -1.53 17.26 4.62
C LEU A 96 -2.13 17.60 3.23
N PRO A 97 -3.46 17.78 3.07
CA PRO A 97 -4.04 18.12 1.77
C PRO A 97 -3.54 19.46 1.20
N LEU A 98 -3.32 20.45 2.09
CA LEU A 98 -2.85 21.78 1.69
C LEU A 98 -1.45 21.74 1.05
N GLY A 99 -0.56 20.88 1.55
CA GLY A 99 0.78 20.70 0.98
C GLY A 99 0.77 20.17 -0.46
N TYR A 100 -0.29 19.49 -0.87
CA TYR A 100 -0.42 18.90 -2.21
C TYR A 100 -1.30 19.68 -3.19
N THR A 101 -1.94 20.79 -2.76
CA THR A 101 -2.84 21.59 -3.60
C THR A 101 -2.14 22.12 -4.84
N GLY A 102 -0.92 22.67 -4.71
CA GLY A 102 -0.14 23.18 -5.83
C GLY A 102 0.21 22.11 -6.86
N LEU A 103 0.53 20.89 -6.41
CA LEU A 103 0.78 19.75 -7.28
C LEU A 103 -0.52 19.32 -7.98
N GLY A 104 -1.62 19.21 -7.25
CA GLY A 104 -2.93 18.84 -7.78
C GLY A 104 -3.38 19.79 -8.89
N LEU A 105 -3.29 21.11 -8.65
CA LEU A 105 -3.64 22.12 -9.64
C LEU A 105 -2.76 22.04 -10.90
N ARG A 106 -1.47 21.76 -10.73
CA ARG A 106 -0.52 21.59 -11.83
C ARG A 106 -0.84 20.35 -12.68
N LEU A 107 -1.24 19.25 -12.05
CA LEU A 107 -1.66 18.01 -12.73
C LEU A 107 -2.98 18.21 -13.49
N LEU A 108 -3.95 18.91 -12.90
CA LEU A 108 -5.22 19.27 -13.55
C LEU A 108 -4.99 20.12 -14.79
N ARG A 109 -4.18 21.19 -14.68
CA ARG A 109 -3.86 22.05 -15.83
C ARG A 109 -3.18 21.31 -16.98
N LYS A 110 -2.44 20.25 -16.69
CA LYS A 110 -1.76 19.40 -17.68
C LYS A 110 -2.64 18.26 -18.20
N GLY A 111 -3.90 18.17 -17.80
CA GLY A 111 -4.80 17.09 -18.21
C GLY A 111 -4.34 15.69 -17.74
N LYS A 112 -3.51 15.63 -16.68
CA LYS A 112 -2.98 14.38 -16.14
C LYS A 112 -3.87 13.74 -15.07
N MET A 113 -4.88 14.47 -14.59
CA MET A 113 -5.90 13.97 -13.67
C MET A 113 -7.28 14.17 -14.29
N ALA A 114 -8.07 13.12 -14.36
CA ALA A 114 -9.50 13.22 -14.67
C ALA A 114 -10.26 13.52 -13.37
N ILE A 115 -11.15 14.53 -13.39
CA ILE A 115 -12.04 14.80 -12.27
C ILE A 115 -13.23 13.84 -12.42
N GLU A 116 -13.20 12.74 -11.67
CA GLU A 116 -14.31 11.81 -11.58
C GLU A 116 -14.99 11.95 -10.21
N TYR A 117 -16.29 11.66 -10.15
CA TYR A 117 -17.02 11.71 -8.87
C TYR A 117 -16.38 10.73 -7.85
N PRO A 118 -15.91 11.21 -6.67
CA PRO A 118 -15.05 10.43 -5.77
C PRO A 118 -15.76 9.27 -5.04
N PHE A 119 -17.09 9.25 -5.04
CA PHE A 119 -17.90 8.25 -4.32
C PHE A 119 -18.88 7.50 -5.24
N ALA A 120 -18.46 7.23 -6.47
CA ALA A 120 -19.28 6.48 -7.40
C ALA A 120 -19.51 5.03 -6.91
N ALA A 121 -20.67 4.48 -7.26
CA ALA A 121 -20.97 3.06 -7.02
C ALA A 121 -19.98 2.14 -7.76
N PRO A 122 -19.78 0.89 -7.28
CA PRO A 122 -18.93 -0.09 -7.95
C PRO A 122 -19.32 -0.23 -9.43
N GLY A 123 -18.33 -0.19 -10.30
CA GLY A 123 -18.53 -0.29 -11.74
C GLY A 123 -18.88 -1.72 -12.19
N LYS A 124 -19.38 -1.85 -13.42
CA LYS A 124 -19.64 -3.18 -14.06
C LYS A 124 -18.38 -4.04 -14.19
N ARG A 125 -17.19 -3.45 -14.08
CA ARG A 125 -15.88 -4.13 -14.13
C ARG A 125 -15.31 -4.44 -12.75
N SER A 126 -16.15 -4.46 -11.70
CA SER A 126 -15.71 -4.81 -10.34
C SER A 126 -15.02 -6.18 -10.33
N LEU A 127 -13.88 -6.25 -9.65
CA LEU A 127 -13.11 -7.49 -9.44
C LEU A 127 -13.47 -8.17 -8.11
N GLU A 128 -14.57 -7.77 -7.48
CA GLU A 128 -15.00 -8.27 -6.17
C GLU A 128 -14.97 -9.80 -6.06
N LYS A 129 -15.51 -10.50 -7.07
CA LYS A 129 -15.54 -11.97 -7.11
C LYS A 129 -14.14 -12.60 -7.16
N VAL A 130 -13.20 -11.95 -7.86
CA VAL A 130 -11.81 -12.42 -7.96
C VAL A 130 -11.12 -12.28 -6.61
N PHE A 131 -11.29 -11.13 -5.95
CA PHE A 131 -10.73 -10.88 -4.61
C PHE A 131 -11.30 -11.85 -3.57
N GLN A 132 -12.63 -12.05 -3.56
CA GLN A 132 -13.26 -13.03 -2.65
C GLN A 132 -12.72 -14.45 -2.86
N LYS A 133 -12.51 -14.84 -4.11
CA LYS A 133 -11.93 -16.16 -4.42
C LYS A 133 -10.48 -16.25 -3.91
N ALA A 134 -9.65 -15.23 -4.14
CA ALA A 134 -8.28 -15.20 -3.65
C ALA A 134 -8.23 -15.26 -2.12
N GLU A 135 -9.04 -14.43 -1.43
CA GLU A 135 -9.14 -14.43 0.04
C GLU A 135 -9.58 -15.82 0.59
N SER A 136 -10.50 -16.51 -0.11
CA SER A 136 -10.92 -17.87 0.29
C SER A 136 -9.82 -18.92 0.12
N MET A 137 -8.93 -18.75 -0.85
CA MET A 137 -7.79 -19.65 -1.06
C MET A 137 -6.70 -19.43 -0.01
N GLU A 138 -6.39 -18.16 0.33
CA GLU A 138 -5.43 -17.84 1.40
C GLU A 138 -5.90 -18.32 2.78
N ALA A 139 -7.21 -18.34 3.03
CA ALA A 139 -7.75 -18.83 4.31
C ALA A 139 -7.73 -20.37 4.43
N SER A 140 -7.48 -21.08 3.34
CA SER A 140 -7.42 -22.56 3.32
C SER A 140 -5.99 -23.11 3.45
N GLU A 141 -4.98 -22.25 3.42
CA GLU A 141 -3.56 -22.58 3.70
C GLU A 141 -3.20 -22.34 5.18
#